data_6ed8356a98d9ed346bae5dc44ff0365e
#
_entry.id   6ed8356a98d9ed346bae5dc44ff0365e
#
_cell.length_a   1.000
_cell.length_b   1.000
_cell.length_c   1.000
_cell.angle_alpha   90.00
_cell.angle_beta   90.00
_cell.angle_gamma   90.00
#
_symmetry.space_group_name_H-M   'P 1'
#
loop_
_entity.id
_entity.type
_entity.pdbx_description
1 polymer ?
#
loop_
_entity_poly.entity_id
_entity_poly.type
_entity_poly.pdbx_seq_one_letter_code
_entity_poly.pdbx_strand_id
1 'polypeptide(L)'
;ISVIDLSMATGGRPITDLSKCFVIIAEYNRSVQGFLVGSVERIINMNWESILPPPKGAGRLNYMTAVTEVDGELVEILDVEKILDEISPVNTDVSQDLVVESDKHDPHGRPVLVADDSSVARKQVERALNAIGVKCLLAKDGKDALNMLNDMAKKGPIEEQIALVISDIEMPEMDGYTLTAEIRNNPALRGLHIILHTSLSGVFNQA
;
A
#
# COMPACT_ATOMS: atom_id res chain seq x y z
N ILE A 1 -15.55 -0.36 17.87
CA ILE A 1 -15.24 -0.79 16.49
C ILE A 1 -16.22 -0.05 15.59
N SER A 2 -15.71 0.71 14.62
CA SER A 2 -16.54 1.29 13.57
C SER A 2 -16.99 0.18 12.60
N VAL A 3 -18.19 0.34 12.04
CA VAL A 3 -18.77 -0.64 11.09
C VAL A 3 -19.15 0.07 9.81
N ILE A 4 -18.63 -0.43 8.69
CA ILE A 4 -18.89 0.08 7.35
C ILE A 4 -19.84 -0.89 6.63
N ASP A 5 -20.94 -0.38 6.08
CA ASP A 5 -21.80 -1.14 5.17
C ASP A 5 -21.07 -1.30 3.84
N LEU A 6 -20.56 -2.52 3.58
CA LEU A 6 -19.75 -2.81 2.40
C LEU A 6 -20.55 -2.67 1.11
N SER A 7 -21.86 -2.95 1.15
CA SER A 7 -22.72 -2.77 -0.02
C SER A 7 -22.85 -1.28 -0.40
N MET A 8 -23.07 -0.42 0.58
CA MET A 8 -23.09 1.04 0.34
C MET A 8 -21.73 1.55 -0.15
N ALA A 9 -20.68 1.13 0.49
CA ALA A 9 -19.32 1.57 0.16
C ALA A 9 -18.93 1.22 -1.29
N THR A 10 -19.44 0.10 -1.81
CA THR A 10 -19.20 -0.33 -3.19
C THR A 10 -20.26 0.17 -4.19
N GLY A 11 -21.12 1.11 -3.79
CA GLY A 11 -22.14 1.72 -4.66
C GLY A 11 -23.45 0.94 -4.77
N GLY A 12 -23.65 -0.08 -3.91
CA GLY A 12 -24.88 -0.85 -3.80
C GLY A 12 -25.93 -0.17 -2.91
N ARG A 13 -26.97 -0.92 -2.55
CA ARG A 13 -28.02 -0.45 -1.64
C ARG A 13 -27.64 -0.73 -0.18
N PRO A 14 -28.04 0.14 0.77
CA PRO A 14 -27.77 -0.10 2.18
C PRO A 14 -28.43 -1.39 2.67
N ILE A 15 -27.77 -2.10 3.57
CA ILE A 15 -28.31 -3.28 4.23
C ILE A 15 -29.31 -2.82 5.29
N THR A 16 -30.59 -3.11 5.09
CA THR A 16 -31.68 -2.66 5.98
C THR A 16 -32.15 -3.74 6.95
N ASP A 17 -32.01 -5.01 6.60
CA ASP A 17 -32.37 -6.15 7.45
C ASP A 17 -31.15 -6.65 8.24
N LEU A 18 -30.94 -6.05 9.41
CA LEU A 18 -29.83 -6.41 10.29
C LEU A 18 -29.96 -7.80 10.93
N SER A 19 -31.13 -8.45 10.83
CA SER A 19 -31.34 -9.78 11.42
C SER A 19 -30.67 -10.90 10.61
N LYS A 20 -30.31 -10.62 9.36
CA LYS A 20 -29.74 -11.60 8.39
C LYS A 20 -28.36 -11.19 7.89
N CYS A 21 -27.75 -10.17 8.46
CA CYS A 21 -26.43 -9.72 8.06
C CYS A 21 -25.33 -10.23 9.00
N PHE A 22 -24.10 -10.09 8.56
CA PHE A 22 -22.90 -10.44 9.29
C PHE A 22 -21.97 -9.23 9.36
N VAL A 23 -21.08 -9.22 10.36
CA VAL A 23 -19.98 -8.28 10.44
C VAL A 23 -18.68 -9.07 10.35
N ILE A 24 -17.93 -8.82 9.29
CA ILE A 24 -16.56 -9.31 9.15
C ILE A 24 -15.67 -8.33 9.90
N ILE A 25 -14.89 -8.82 10.86
CA ILE A 25 -13.93 -8.01 11.60
C ILE A 25 -12.55 -8.26 11.00
N ALA A 26 -11.89 -7.18 10.59
CA ALA A 26 -10.54 -7.21 10.08
C ALA A 26 -9.67 -6.15 10.76
N GLU A 27 -8.38 -6.41 10.86
CA GLU A 27 -7.40 -5.49 11.38
C GLU A 27 -6.53 -4.97 10.23
N TYR A 28 -6.46 -3.64 10.09
CA TYR A 28 -5.63 -2.93 9.14
C TYR A 28 -4.86 -1.83 9.85
N ASN A 29 -3.56 -1.76 9.67
CA ASN A 29 -2.71 -0.71 10.23
C ASN A 29 -2.95 -0.49 11.74
N ARG A 30 -3.06 -1.57 12.52
CA ARG A 30 -3.37 -1.57 13.97
C ARG A 30 -4.75 -1.00 14.31
N SER A 31 -5.62 -0.81 13.33
CA SER A 31 -7.01 -0.39 13.53
C SER A 31 -7.97 -1.54 13.24
N VAL A 32 -8.85 -1.82 14.19
CA VAL A 32 -9.87 -2.87 14.03
C VAL A 32 -11.11 -2.28 13.40
N GLN A 33 -11.51 -2.83 12.25
CA GLN A 33 -12.63 -2.38 11.45
C GLN A 33 -13.66 -3.48 11.26
N GLY A 34 -14.94 -3.15 11.32
CA GLY A 34 -16.06 -4.04 10.97
C GLY A 34 -16.59 -3.73 9.58
N PHE A 35 -16.89 -4.77 8.80
CA PHE A 35 -17.57 -4.67 7.51
C PHE A 35 -18.91 -5.38 7.58
N LEU A 36 -20.01 -4.63 7.44
CA LEU A 36 -21.35 -5.18 7.38
C LEU A 36 -21.59 -5.77 5.98
N VAL A 37 -21.97 -7.04 5.92
CA VAL A 37 -22.23 -7.80 4.69
C VAL A 37 -23.57 -8.54 4.80
N GLY A 38 -24.22 -8.77 3.66
CA GLY A 38 -25.52 -9.45 3.61
C GLY A 38 -25.45 -10.94 3.94
N SER A 39 -24.34 -11.60 3.55
CA SER A 39 -24.11 -13.02 3.85
C SER A 39 -22.61 -13.32 3.85
N VAL A 40 -22.25 -14.41 4.50
CA VAL A 40 -20.91 -15.01 4.44
C VAL A 40 -21.12 -16.47 4.08
N GLU A 41 -20.54 -16.92 2.98
CA GLU A 41 -20.68 -18.30 2.54
C GLU A 41 -19.57 -19.18 3.14
N ARG A 42 -18.34 -18.90 2.78
CA ARG A 42 -17.17 -19.70 3.20
C ARG A 42 -15.85 -18.96 3.00
N ILE A 43 -14.82 -19.46 3.63
CA ILE A 43 -13.43 -19.10 3.34
C ILE A 43 -12.93 -20.03 2.24
N ILE A 44 -12.32 -19.48 1.21
CA ILE A 44 -11.71 -20.22 0.10
C ILE A 44 -10.21 -19.99 0.06
N ASN A 45 -9.47 -21.07 -0.19
CA ASN A 45 -8.05 -20.98 -0.50
C ASN A 45 -7.91 -20.94 -2.02
N MET A 46 -7.17 -19.96 -2.53
CA MET A 46 -6.96 -19.77 -3.96
C MET A 46 -5.47 -19.78 -4.28
N ASN A 47 -5.13 -20.26 -5.47
CA ASN A 47 -3.80 -20.11 -6.02
C ASN A 47 -3.69 -18.79 -6.77
N TRP A 48 -2.53 -18.14 -6.74
CA TRP A 48 -2.28 -16.90 -7.46
C TRP A 48 -2.58 -16.98 -8.96
N GLU A 49 -2.39 -18.15 -9.56
CA GLU A 49 -2.69 -18.39 -10.98
C GLU A 49 -4.17 -18.28 -11.35
N SER A 50 -5.08 -18.46 -10.37
CA SER A 50 -6.53 -18.31 -10.56
C SER A 50 -7.03 -16.88 -10.38
N ILE A 51 -6.16 -15.95 -9.98
CA ILE A 51 -6.50 -14.55 -9.77
C ILE A 51 -6.19 -13.79 -11.06
N LEU A 52 -7.24 -13.29 -11.70
CA LEU A 52 -7.15 -12.62 -12.99
C LEU A 52 -7.32 -11.10 -12.84
N PRO A 53 -6.70 -10.29 -13.69
CA PRO A 53 -6.92 -8.85 -13.68
C PRO A 53 -8.39 -8.53 -14.01
N PRO A 54 -8.91 -7.38 -13.53
CA PRO A 54 -10.28 -6.97 -13.82
C PRO A 54 -10.54 -6.87 -15.33
N PRO A 55 -11.74 -7.22 -15.82
CA PRO A 55 -12.09 -7.08 -17.23
C PRO A 55 -11.96 -5.63 -17.70
N LYS A 56 -11.47 -5.43 -18.93
CA LYS A 56 -11.37 -4.09 -19.52
C LYS A 56 -12.76 -3.45 -19.61
N GLY A 57 -12.94 -2.31 -18.94
CA GLY A 57 -14.23 -1.60 -18.89
C GLY A 57 -15.05 -1.84 -17.63
N ALA A 58 -14.67 -2.74 -16.73
CA ALA A 58 -15.30 -2.92 -15.41
C ALA A 58 -15.08 -1.72 -14.46
N GLY A 59 -14.41 -0.68 -14.91
CA GLY A 59 -13.86 0.44 -14.15
C GLY A 59 -14.84 1.47 -13.59
N ARG A 60 -16.09 1.10 -13.30
CA ARG A 60 -17.00 1.99 -12.54
C ARG A 60 -16.99 1.72 -11.04
N LEU A 61 -16.53 0.57 -10.61
CA LEU A 61 -16.30 0.29 -9.18
C LEU A 61 -14.79 0.34 -8.93
N ASN A 62 -14.35 1.44 -8.41
CA ASN A 62 -12.94 1.75 -8.14
C ASN A 62 -12.24 0.79 -7.16
N TYR A 63 -12.94 -0.22 -6.64
CA TYR A 63 -12.47 -1.10 -5.58
C TYR A 63 -12.18 -2.54 -6.01
N MET A 64 -12.51 -2.92 -7.25
CA MET A 64 -12.18 -4.25 -7.78
C MET A 64 -10.69 -4.29 -8.15
N THR A 65 -9.91 -5.13 -7.48
CA THR A 65 -8.49 -5.35 -7.77
C THR A 65 -8.27 -6.51 -8.71
N ALA A 66 -9.11 -7.52 -8.62
CA ALA A 66 -9.01 -8.74 -9.41
C ALA A 66 -10.35 -9.46 -9.50
N VAL A 67 -10.39 -10.50 -10.32
CA VAL A 67 -11.50 -11.46 -10.39
C VAL A 67 -10.98 -12.89 -10.33
N THR A 68 -11.79 -13.79 -9.84
CA THR A 68 -11.51 -15.23 -9.84
C THR A 68 -12.78 -16.01 -10.17
N GLU A 69 -12.65 -17.28 -10.49
CA GLU A 69 -13.79 -18.19 -10.71
C GLU A 69 -13.88 -19.17 -9.55
N VAL A 70 -15.06 -19.27 -8.94
CA VAL A 70 -15.36 -20.19 -7.86
C VAL A 70 -16.65 -20.95 -8.20
N ASP A 71 -16.58 -22.26 -8.30
CA ASP A 71 -17.72 -23.14 -8.64
C ASP A 71 -18.44 -22.75 -9.95
N GLY A 72 -17.71 -22.19 -10.93
CA GLY A 72 -18.26 -21.73 -12.21
C GLY A 72 -18.87 -20.33 -12.18
N GLU A 73 -18.78 -19.62 -11.06
CA GLU A 73 -19.23 -18.25 -10.91
C GLU A 73 -18.04 -17.28 -10.79
N LEU A 74 -18.19 -16.10 -11.40
CA LEU A 74 -17.18 -15.05 -11.32
C LEU A 74 -17.30 -14.33 -9.98
N VAL A 75 -16.21 -14.29 -9.22
CA VAL A 75 -16.11 -13.62 -7.92
C VAL A 75 -15.17 -12.42 -8.03
N GLU A 76 -15.62 -11.27 -7.55
CA GLU A 76 -14.84 -10.05 -7.50
C GLU A 76 -13.98 -9.99 -6.23
N ILE A 77 -12.72 -9.62 -6.38
CA ILE A 77 -11.81 -9.36 -5.25
C ILE A 77 -11.76 -7.86 -5.03
N LEU A 78 -12.14 -7.42 -3.83
CA LEU A 78 -12.24 -6.01 -3.48
C LEU A 78 -11.02 -5.53 -2.69
N ASP A 79 -10.56 -4.32 -3.00
CA ASP A 79 -9.59 -3.55 -2.23
C ASP A 79 -10.30 -2.87 -1.05
N VAL A 80 -10.36 -3.54 0.08
CA VAL A 80 -11.00 -3.00 1.28
C VAL A 80 -10.19 -1.90 1.95
N GLU A 81 -8.86 -1.87 1.75
CA GLU A 81 -8.01 -0.79 2.24
C GLU A 81 -8.35 0.52 1.55
N LYS A 82 -8.54 0.49 0.23
CA LYS A 82 -8.96 1.64 -0.54
C LYS A 82 -10.33 2.14 -0.11
N ILE A 83 -11.28 1.23 0.19
CA ILE A 83 -12.59 1.59 0.74
C ILE A 83 -12.43 2.32 2.07
N LEU A 84 -11.55 1.83 2.95
CA LEU A 84 -11.28 2.46 4.24
C LEU A 84 -10.66 3.84 4.10
N ASP A 85 -9.65 4.00 3.22
CA ASP A 85 -8.98 5.30 3.00
C ASP A 85 -9.95 6.37 2.47
N GLU A 86 -10.93 5.97 1.65
CA GLU A 86 -11.94 6.90 1.12
C GLU A 86 -13.01 7.28 2.16
N ILE A 87 -13.43 6.34 3.02
CA ILE A 87 -14.52 6.57 4.00
C ILE A 87 -13.98 7.18 5.30
N SER A 88 -12.80 6.74 5.73
CA SER A 88 -12.18 7.15 6.98
C SER A 88 -10.69 7.37 6.76
N PRO A 89 -10.32 8.45 6.04
CA PRO A 89 -8.91 8.75 5.80
C PRO A 89 -8.20 8.88 7.14
N VAL A 90 -7.11 8.14 7.30
CA VAL A 90 -6.28 8.21 8.52
C VAL A 90 -5.77 9.65 8.62
N ASN A 91 -6.15 10.34 9.69
CA ASN A 91 -5.56 11.64 10.02
C ASN A 91 -4.08 11.42 10.33
N THR A 92 -3.24 11.67 9.36
CA THR A 92 -1.80 11.75 9.55
C THR A 92 -1.46 13.17 10.06
N ASP A 93 -2.00 13.54 11.22
CA ASP A 93 -1.56 14.76 11.91
C ASP A 93 -0.13 14.50 12.40
N VAL A 94 0.84 14.84 11.55
CA VAL A 94 2.25 14.90 11.93
C VAL A 94 2.35 16.00 12.99
N SER A 95 2.85 15.67 14.17
CA SER A 95 3.01 16.62 15.26
C SER A 95 3.79 17.85 14.74
N GLN A 96 3.28 19.05 15.03
CA GLN A 96 3.89 20.31 14.57
C GLN A 96 5.37 20.43 14.95
N ASP A 97 5.79 19.76 16.02
CA ASP A 97 7.19 19.70 16.47
C ASP A 97 8.11 19.03 15.45
N LEU A 98 7.61 18.06 14.64
CA LEU A 98 8.40 17.38 13.60
C LEU A 98 8.56 18.24 12.34
N VAL A 99 7.63 19.15 12.08
CA VAL A 99 7.70 20.06 10.93
C VAL A 99 8.81 21.11 11.10
N VAL A 100 9.07 21.56 12.33
CA VAL A 100 10.08 22.57 12.64
C VAL A 100 11.51 22.03 12.51
N GLU A 101 11.71 20.72 12.63
CA GLU A 101 13.04 20.09 12.50
C GLU A 101 13.39 19.67 11.07
N SER A 102 12.42 19.57 10.16
CA SER A 102 12.65 19.06 8.80
C SER A 102 13.61 19.93 7.97
N ASP A 103 13.58 21.23 8.13
CA ASP A 103 14.49 22.18 7.43
C ASP A 103 15.98 21.99 7.79
N LYS A 104 16.27 21.21 8.85
CA LYS A 104 17.64 20.96 9.31
C LYS A 104 18.25 19.66 8.77
N HIS A 105 17.45 18.76 8.19
CA HIS A 105 17.88 17.37 7.94
C HIS A 105 18.28 17.05 6.49
N ASP A 106 17.76 17.76 5.49
CA ASP A 106 18.27 17.69 4.12
C ASP A 106 18.32 19.06 3.45
N PRO A 107 19.47 19.78 3.56
CA PRO A 107 19.64 21.10 2.96
C PRO A 107 19.57 21.09 1.42
N HIS A 108 19.55 19.90 0.79
CA HIS A 108 19.49 19.75 -0.66
C HIS A 108 18.07 19.49 -1.18
N GLY A 109 17.10 19.22 -0.30
CA GLY A 109 15.70 18.97 -0.68
C GLY A 109 15.52 17.74 -1.58
N ARG A 110 16.36 16.71 -1.41
CA ARG A 110 16.31 15.48 -2.20
C ARG A 110 15.04 14.70 -1.88
N PRO A 111 14.36 14.14 -2.89
CA PRO A 111 13.19 13.32 -2.66
C PRO A 111 13.51 11.98 -1.99
N VAL A 112 12.52 11.39 -1.36
CA VAL A 112 12.51 10.02 -0.88
C VAL A 112 11.81 9.14 -1.92
N LEU A 113 12.40 8.00 -2.28
CA LEU A 113 11.74 7.00 -3.10
C LEU A 113 10.95 6.05 -2.20
N VAL A 114 9.65 5.91 -2.46
CA VAL A 114 8.74 5.03 -1.74
C VAL A 114 8.28 3.92 -2.67
N ALA A 115 8.59 2.68 -2.33
CA ALA A 115 8.18 1.48 -3.06
C ALA A 115 7.23 0.65 -2.20
N ASP A 116 6.02 0.41 -2.71
CA ASP A 116 4.97 -0.31 -2.00
C ASP A 116 3.90 -0.71 -3.05
N ASP A 117 3.31 -1.88 -2.98
CA ASP A 117 2.32 -2.31 -3.97
C ASP A 117 0.91 -1.77 -3.66
N SER A 118 0.62 -1.46 -2.40
CA SER A 118 -0.60 -0.80 -1.99
C SER A 118 -0.62 0.68 -2.39
N SER A 119 -1.53 1.07 -3.26
CA SER A 119 -1.72 2.47 -3.64
C SER A 119 -2.13 3.35 -2.46
N VAL A 120 -2.77 2.77 -1.45
CA VAL A 120 -3.19 3.45 -0.22
C VAL A 120 -1.99 3.71 0.67
N ALA A 121 -1.16 2.68 0.93
CA ALA A 121 0.05 2.82 1.74
C ALA A 121 1.01 3.84 1.12
N ARG A 122 1.25 3.78 -0.21
CA ARG A 122 2.06 4.80 -0.91
C ARG A 122 1.56 6.21 -0.67
N LYS A 123 0.24 6.44 -0.81
CA LYS A 123 -0.37 7.76 -0.57
C LYS A 123 -0.27 8.21 0.89
N GLN A 124 -0.39 7.29 1.85
CA GLN A 124 -0.25 7.61 3.27
C GLN A 124 1.18 8.06 3.59
N VAL A 125 2.20 7.32 3.11
CA VAL A 125 3.60 7.70 3.28
C VAL A 125 3.89 9.03 2.58
N GLU A 126 3.39 9.21 1.35
CA GLU A 126 3.53 10.48 0.61
C GLU A 126 2.93 11.66 1.39
N ARG A 127 1.71 11.52 1.92
CA ARG A 127 1.06 12.56 2.74
C ARG A 127 1.90 12.89 3.99
N ALA A 128 2.38 11.86 4.71
CA ALA A 128 3.19 12.05 5.90
C ALA A 128 4.51 12.77 5.60
N LEU A 129 5.21 12.39 4.53
CA LEU A 129 6.45 13.04 4.11
C LEU A 129 6.22 14.45 3.58
N ASN A 130 5.16 14.67 2.80
CA ASN A 130 4.79 16.01 2.34
C ASN A 130 4.42 16.95 3.50
N ALA A 131 3.80 16.44 4.57
CA ALA A 131 3.48 17.25 5.76
C ALA A 131 4.71 17.77 6.48
N ILE A 132 5.87 17.11 6.35
CA ILE A 132 7.17 17.57 6.84
C ILE A 132 8.05 18.19 5.74
N GLY A 133 7.47 18.55 4.60
CA GLY A 133 8.18 19.25 3.52
C GLY A 133 9.07 18.35 2.64
N VAL A 134 9.03 17.03 2.78
CA VAL A 134 9.84 16.07 2.02
C VAL A 134 9.09 15.61 0.77
N LYS A 135 9.70 15.76 -0.40
CA LYS A 135 9.15 15.29 -1.68
C LYS A 135 9.30 13.78 -1.82
N CYS A 136 8.35 13.15 -2.52
CA CYS A 136 8.36 11.72 -2.79
C CYS A 136 8.42 11.39 -4.27
N LEU A 137 9.10 10.30 -4.59
CA LEU A 137 8.93 9.55 -5.82
C LEU A 137 8.26 8.23 -5.45
N LEU A 138 7.26 7.81 -6.21
CA LEU A 138 6.46 6.62 -5.90
C LEU A 138 6.73 5.53 -6.92
N ALA A 139 7.03 4.33 -6.45
CA ALA A 139 7.15 3.11 -7.23
C ALA A 139 6.11 2.09 -6.76
N LYS A 140 5.50 1.38 -7.69
CA LYS A 140 4.41 0.43 -7.39
C LYS A 140 4.91 -0.96 -6.96
N ASP A 141 6.18 -1.26 -7.15
CA ASP A 141 6.86 -2.50 -6.76
C ASP A 141 8.37 -2.29 -6.76
N GLY A 142 9.12 -3.29 -6.29
CA GLY A 142 10.58 -3.22 -6.25
C GLY A 142 11.23 -3.13 -7.62
N LYS A 143 10.61 -3.72 -8.66
CA LYS A 143 11.13 -3.67 -10.02
C LYS A 143 11.03 -2.28 -10.61
N ASP A 144 9.90 -1.62 -10.39
CA ASP A 144 9.68 -0.23 -10.79
C ASP A 144 10.67 0.71 -10.09
N ALA A 145 10.84 0.53 -8.77
CA ALA A 145 11.81 1.27 -7.97
C ALA A 145 13.26 1.11 -8.50
N LEU A 146 13.68 -0.12 -8.78
CA LEU A 146 15.02 -0.39 -9.31
C LEU A 146 15.25 0.25 -10.68
N ASN A 147 14.23 0.22 -11.56
CA ASN A 147 14.30 0.86 -12.87
C ASN A 147 14.48 2.38 -12.74
N MET A 148 13.67 3.02 -11.87
CA MET A 148 13.78 4.46 -11.60
C MET A 148 15.18 4.83 -11.08
N LEU A 149 15.71 4.08 -10.11
CA LEU A 149 17.06 4.32 -9.56
C LEU A 149 18.16 4.15 -10.61
N ASN A 150 18.08 3.11 -11.45
CA ASN A 150 19.03 2.91 -12.54
C ASN A 150 19.00 4.04 -13.57
N ASP A 151 17.82 4.56 -13.91
CA ASP A 151 17.69 5.67 -14.86
C ASP A 151 18.19 6.99 -14.26
N MET A 152 18.04 7.18 -12.96
CA MET A 152 18.61 8.34 -12.25
C MET A 152 20.13 8.24 -12.15
N ALA A 153 20.69 7.07 -11.85
CA ALA A 153 22.13 6.85 -11.77
C ALA A 153 22.87 7.12 -13.09
N LYS A 154 22.20 6.97 -14.24
CA LYS A 154 22.75 7.36 -15.56
C LYS A 154 22.94 8.88 -15.70
N LYS A 155 22.22 9.69 -14.90
CA LYS A 155 22.22 11.16 -14.98
C LYS A 155 23.26 11.79 -14.05
N GLY A 156 23.73 11.06 -13.04
CA GLY A 156 24.71 11.54 -12.06
C GLY A 156 24.72 10.68 -10.79
N PRO A 157 25.53 11.07 -9.79
CA PRO A 157 25.60 10.36 -8.51
C PRO A 157 24.21 10.24 -7.86
N ILE A 158 23.84 9.01 -7.46
CA ILE A 158 22.49 8.76 -6.97
C ILE A 158 22.24 9.41 -5.61
N GLU A 159 23.28 9.50 -4.78
CA GLU A 159 23.22 10.11 -3.45
C GLU A 159 22.96 11.62 -3.49
N GLU A 160 23.19 12.27 -4.63
CA GLU A 160 22.85 13.69 -4.84
C GLU A 160 21.39 13.86 -5.31
N GLN A 161 20.75 12.79 -5.77
CA GLN A 161 19.42 12.82 -6.38
C GLN A 161 18.33 12.26 -5.47
N ILE A 162 18.66 11.32 -4.59
CA ILE A 162 17.74 10.64 -3.66
C ILE A 162 18.30 10.69 -2.25
N ALA A 163 17.46 11.04 -1.27
CA ALA A 163 17.83 11.06 0.14
C ALA A 163 17.90 9.65 0.73
N LEU A 164 16.84 8.85 0.50
CA LEU A 164 16.73 7.46 0.94
C LEU A 164 15.61 6.74 0.15
N VAL A 165 15.58 5.42 0.30
CA VAL A 165 14.52 4.54 -0.20
C VAL A 165 13.74 3.99 0.99
N ILE A 166 12.41 4.10 0.95
CA ILE A 166 11.49 3.40 1.86
C ILE A 166 10.82 2.32 1.02
N SER A 167 10.94 1.07 1.41
CA SER A 167 10.40 -0.07 0.66
C SER A 167 9.57 -0.95 1.56
N ASP A 168 8.36 -1.32 1.09
CA ASP A 168 7.69 -2.47 1.64
C ASP A 168 8.49 -3.75 1.40
N ILE A 169 8.31 -4.74 2.28
CA ILE A 169 8.96 -6.03 2.16
C ILE A 169 8.21 -6.89 1.13
N GLU A 170 6.90 -6.96 1.23
CA GLU A 170 6.08 -7.86 0.41
C GLU A 170 5.48 -7.13 -0.80
N MET A 171 6.14 -7.26 -1.93
CA MET A 171 5.67 -6.67 -3.20
C MET A 171 5.71 -7.71 -4.32
N PRO A 172 4.80 -7.63 -5.30
CA PRO A 172 4.86 -8.44 -6.52
C PRO A 172 6.08 -8.07 -7.36
N GLU A 173 6.45 -8.91 -8.32
CA GLU A 173 7.55 -8.76 -9.26
C GLU A 173 8.95 -8.72 -8.61
N MET A 174 9.14 -7.95 -7.56
CA MET A 174 10.37 -7.85 -6.78
C MET A 174 10.06 -7.37 -5.36
N ASP A 175 10.33 -8.21 -4.38
CA ASP A 175 10.20 -7.90 -2.96
C ASP A 175 11.28 -6.92 -2.45
N GLY A 176 11.08 -6.36 -1.26
CA GLY A 176 11.98 -5.37 -0.68
C GLY A 176 13.36 -5.91 -0.33
N TYR A 177 13.49 -7.20 0.00
CA TYR A 177 14.80 -7.82 0.24
C TYR A 177 15.58 -7.97 -1.04
N THR A 178 14.93 -8.43 -2.11
CA THR A 178 15.54 -8.56 -3.45
C THR A 178 15.93 -7.18 -3.98
N LEU A 179 15.06 -6.16 -3.85
CA LEU A 179 15.39 -4.78 -4.21
C LEU A 179 16.64 -4.29 -3.45
N THR A 180 16.70 -4.54 -2.15
CA THR A 180 17.84 -4.17 -1.33
C THR A 180 19.13 -4.86 -1.81
N ALA A 181 19.07 -6.15 -2.11
CA ALA A 181 20.20 -6.90 -2.63
C ALA A 181 20.70 -6.34 -3.97
N GLU A 182 19.79 -6.06 -4.91
CA GLU A 182 20.12 -5.45 -6.21
C GLU A 182 20.78 -4.08 -6.06
N ILE A 183 20.25 -3.22 -5.16
CA ILE A 183 20.85 -1.90 -4.85
C ILE A 183 22.28 -2.08 -4.28
N ARG A 184 22.48 -3.00 -3.35
CA ARG A 184 23.80 -3.24 -2.73
C ARG A 184 24.82 -3.82 -3.69
N ASN A 185 24.37 -4.65 -4.64
CA ASN A 185 25.23 -5.26 -5.68
C ASN A 185 25.58 -4.27 -6.80
N ASN A 186 24.84 -3.19 -6.97
CA ASN A 186 25.10 -2.17 -7.99
C ASN A 186 26.05 -1.08 -7.44
N PRO A 187 27.27 -0.94 -7.98
CA PRO A 187 28.22 0.08 -7.51
C PRO A 187 27.67 1.52 -7.58
N ALA A 188 26.78 1.80 -8.52
CA ALA A 188 26.18 3.13 -8.68
C ALA A 188 25.05 3.43 -7.70
N LEU A 189 24.53 2.43 -6.98
CA LEU A 189 23.38 2.54 -6.09
C LEU A 189 23.70 2.18 -4.64
N ARG A 190 24.77 1.43 -4.39
CA ARG A 190 25.07 0.79 -3.09
C ARG A 190 25.19 1.75 -1.91
N GLY A 191 25.44 3.04 -2.16
CA GLY A 191 25.55 4.09 -1.14
C GLY A 191 24.18 4.57 -0.60
N LEU A 192 23.06 4.24 -1.27
CA LEU A 192 21.73 4.65 -0.84
C LEU A 192 21.36 4.09 0.53
N HIS A 193 20.77 4.92 1.36
CA HIS A 193 20.10 4.46 2.57
C HIS A 193 18.77 3.82 2.22
N ILE A 194 18.45 2.68 2.87
CA ILE A 194 17.22 1.94 2.64
C ILE A 194 16.57 1.65 3.99
N ILE A 195 15.28 1.92 4.07
CA ILE A 195 14.42 1.54 5.18
C ILE A 195 13.43 0.50 4.63
N LEU A 196 13.42 -0.69 5.24
CA LEU A 196 12.40 -1.70 4.97
C LEU A 196 11.29 -1.54 6.01
N HIS A 197 10.05 -1.54 5.56
CA HIS A 197 8.89 -1.62 6.43
C HIS A 197 7.99 -2.76 6.00
N THR A 198 7.10 -3.19 6.87
CA THR A 198 6.08 -4.18 6.57
C THR A 198 4.76 -3.72 7.13
N SER A 199 3.71 -3.87 6.35
CA SER A 199 2.33 -3.68 6.77
C SER A 199 1.81 -4.85 7.63
N LEU A 200 2.53 -6.00 7.63
CA LEU A 200 2.19 -7.11 8.48
C LEU A 200 2.35 -6.72 9.96
N SER A 201 1.22 -6.60 10.65
CA SER A 201 1.15 -6.56 12.13
C SER A 201 1.50 -7.93 12.75
N GLY A 202 2.47 -8.62 12.16
CA GLY A 202 2.96 -9.91 12.61
C GLY A 202 3.94 -9.72 13.76
N VAL A 203 3.67 -10.39 14.86
CA VAL A 203 4.55 -10.55 16.02
C VAL A 203 5.93 -11.00 15.54
N PHE A 204 6.86 -10.06 15.34
CA PHE A 204 8.26 -10.42 15.32
C PHE A 204 8.63 -10.83 16.73
N ASN A 205 8.68 -12.14 16.98
CA ASN A 205 9.32 -12.67 18.17
C ASN A 205 10.77 -12.17 18.16
N GLN A 206 11.09 -11.32 19.12
CA GLN A 206 12.47 -11.04 19.48
C GLN A 206 13.07 -12.36 19.97
N ALA A 207 13.94 -12.95 19.17
CA ALA A 207 14.83 -14.02 19.58
C ALA A 207 16.16 -13.42 20.02
#